data_8106b11f66b53a1d7b7a6398bb6a8f59
#
_entry.id   8106b11f66b53a1d7b7a6398bb6a8f59
#
_cell.length_a   1.000
_cell.length_b   1.000
_cell.length_c   1.000
_cell.angle_alpha   90.00
_cell.angle_beta   90.00
_cell.angle_gamma   90.00
#
_symmetry.space_group_name_H-M   'P 1'
#
loop_
_entity.id
_entity.type
_entity.pdbx_description
1 polymer ?
#
loop_
_entity_poly.entity_id
_entity_poly.type
_entity_poly.pdbx_seq_one_letter_code
_entity_poly.pdbx_strand_id
1 'polypeptide(L)'
;MKLRNVVGLAAGTLGATAVANRLLSASADEFDPGVAGDQGTYRWRGFDVAYAERGDPADPDVVMLHGVSAAASGHEFRRVVEDLATDHHVLVPDLPGFGHSDRPPLLYSASLYVTFVTDVLRDLSDEPPTVVASSLTGGYAAVAARDVDVDELVLVCPGSGMGAGRRRWLRALLRSPVLGEGLFNLLVSRPSLRYFHRDHGVADVDRLPAAVLDYEWQTAHQPNARYAPASFVSGFLNAERDLTSTLEDIDAPVTLLWGREADITPLKRGRELADAVGCRLVVVDDAKLLPHVEFPAQSLEAIREAIEE
;
A
#
# COMPACT_ATOMS: atom_id res chain seq x y z
N MET A 1 31.36 -29.32 -20.12
CA MET A 1 29.97 -29.83 -20.03
C MET A 1 29.34 -29.75 -21.43
N LYS A 2 28.69 -30.81 -21.95
CA LYS A 2 28.13 -30.79 -23.32
C LYS A 2 26.90 -29.84 -23.32
N LEU A 3 26.76 -29.00 -24.35
CA LEU A 3 25.65 -28.05 -24.51
C LEU A 3 24.29 -28.70 -24.26
N ARG A 4 24.10 -29.94 -24.70
CA ARG A 4 22.88 -30.73 -24.44
C ARG A 4 22.56 -30.93 -23.00
N ASN A 5 23.58 -31.08 -22.12
CA ASN A 5 23.39 -31.26 -20.69
C ASN A 5 23.02 -29.93 -20.00
N VAL A 6 23.56 -28.79 -20.48
CA VAL A 6 23.20 -27.46 -20.01
C VAL A 6 21.76 -27.12 -20.38
N VAL A 7 21.37 -27.40 -21.63
CA VAL A 7 20.01 -27.18 -22.11
C VAL A 7 19.00 -28.06 -21.35
N GLY A 8 19.35 -29.35 -21.17
CA GLY A 8 18.49 -30.27 -20.38
C GLY A 8 18.31 -29.84 -18.92
N LEU A 9 19.39 -29.38 -18.27
CA LEU A 9 19.33 -28.86 -16.89
C LEU A 9 18.48 -27.58 -16.80
N ALA A 10 18.68 -26.63 -17.73
CA ALA A 10 17.90 -25.40 -17.78
C ALA A 10 16.40 -25.66 -18.03
N ALA A 11 16.08 -26.56 -18.97
CA ALA A 11 14.68 -26.94 -19.22
C ALA A 11 14.04 -27.64 -18.01
N GLY A 12 14.79 -28.53 -17.34
CA GLY A 12 14.33 -29.19 -16.12
C GLY A 12 14.08 -28.21 -14.97
N THR A 13 14.97 -27.24 -14.78
CA THR A 13 14.81 -26.20 -13.75
C THR A 13 13.60 -25.32 -14.03
N LEU A 14 13.41 -24.86 -15.26
CA LEU A 14 12.24 -24.07 -15.67
C LEU A 14 10.94 -24.85 -15.49
N GLY A 15 10.93 -26.14 -15.85
CA GLY A 15 9.79 -27.01 -15.62
C GLY A 15 9.42 -27.17 -14.16
N ALA A 16 10.42 -27.41 -13.29
CA ALA A 16 10.21 -27.51 -11.85
C ALA A 16 9.71 -26.18 -11.25
N THR A 17 10.27 -25.04 -11.68
CA THR A 17 9.81 -23.72 -11.25
C THR A 17 8.36 -23.47 -11.67
N ALA A 18 7.97 -23.80 -12.90
CA ALA A 18 6.61 -23.63 -13.38
C ALA A 18 5.61 -24.48 -12.58
N VAL A 19 5.97 -25.72 -12.23
CA VAL A 19 5.14 -26.58 -11.37
C VAL A 19 5.03 -25.98 -9.96
N ALA A 20 6.14 -25.55 -9.36
CA ALA A 20 6.13 -24.93 -8.05
C ALA A 20 5.26 -23.66 -8.00
N ASN A 21 5.39 -22.76 -8.99
CA ASN A 21 4.55 -21.57 -9.11
C ASN A 21 3.05 -21.93 -9.17
N ARG A 22 2.72 -22.95 -9.97
CA ARG A 22 1.32 -23.39 -10.11
C ARG A 22 0.77 -23.99 -8.82
N LEU A 23 1.58 -24.73 -8.06
CA LEU A 23 1.19 -25.28 -6.76
C LEU A 23 1.01 -24.16 -5.72
N LEU A 24 1.90 -23.17 -5.70
CA LEU A 24 1.79 -22.01 -4.81
C LEU A 24 0.52 -21.21 -5.12
N SER A 25 0.27 -20.88 -6.39
CA SER A 25 -0.95 -20.18 -6.79
C SER A 25 -2.22 -20.97 -6.49
N ALA A 26 -2.20 -22.29 -6.64
CA ALA A 26 -3.33 -23.14 -6.30
C ALA A 26 -3.55 -23.33 -4.78
N SER A 27 -2.52 -23.03 -3.96
CA SER A 27 -2.62 -23.06 -2.49
C SER A 27 -2.98 -21.70 -1.88
N ALA A 28 -2.99 -20.64 -2.69
CA ALA A 28 -3.54 -19.34 -2.33
C ALA A 28 -5.03 -19.35 -2.71
N ASP A 29 -5.84 -19.96 -1.85
CA ASP A 29 -7.30 -20.02 -2.01
C ASP A 29 -7.94 -18.63 -2.04
N GLU A 30 -9.24 -18.55 -2.32
CA GLU A 30 -10.03 -17.36 -2.03
C GLU A 30 -9.79 -16.98 -0.55
N PHE A 31 -9.44 -15.73 -0.31
CA PHE A 31 -9.17 -15.24 1.04
C PHE A 31 -10.23 -14.23 1.44
N ASP A 32 -10.50 -14.17 2.74
CA ASP A 32 -11.50 -13.28 3.30
C ASP A 32 -11.13 -11.80 3.04
N PRO A 33 -12.11 -10.88 3.02
CA PRO A 33 -11.85 -9.44 2.95
C PRO A 33 -10.85 -8.99 4.02
N GLY A 34 -9.92 -8.12 3.64
CA GLY A 34 -8.88 -7.62 4.54
C GLY A 34 -9.38 -6.72 5.66
N VAL A 35 -10.52 -6.09 5.44
CA VAL A 35 -11.21 -5.18 6.36
C VAL A 35 -12.65 -5.65 6.51
N ALA A 36 -13.15 -5.67 7.73
CA ALA A 36 -14.54 -6.00 8.03
C ALA A 36 -15.47 -4.85 7.60
N GLY A 37 -16.63 -5.19 7.05
CA GLY A 37 -17.62 -4.25 6.55
C GLY A 37 -18.29 -4.77 5.29
N ASP A 38 -19.12 -3.95 4.68
CA ASP A 38 -19.72 -4.25 3.39
C ASP A 38 -18.64 -4.19 2.30
N GLN A 39 -18.72 -5.14 1.35
CA GLN A 39 -17.72 -5.23 0.29
C GLN A 39 -18.33 -4.67 -1.00
N GLY A 40 -17.73 -3.61 -1.52
CA GLY A 40 -18.12 -2.95 -2.75
C GLY A 40 -17.14 -3.19 -3.91
N THR A 41 -17.59 -2.83 -5.09
CA THR A 41 -16.77 -2.84 -6.30
C THR A 41 -16.94 -1.53 -7.05
N TYR A 42 -15.85 -0.80 -7.22
CA TYR A 42 -15.77 0.41 -8.02
C TYR A 42 -15.25 0.10 -9.42
N ARG A 43 -16.04 0.38 -10.46
CA ARG A 43 -15.63 0.13 -11.84
C ARG A 43 -14.76 1.26 -12.38
N TRP A 44 -13.44 1.10 -12.26
CA TRP A 44 -12.47 2.09 -12.67
C TRP A 44 -11.80 1.73 -13.98
N ARG A 45 -12.01 2.51 -15.05
CA ARG A 45 -11.35 2.37 -16.37
C ARG A 45 -11.34 0.96 -16.94
N GLY A 46 -12.38 0.18 -16.66
CA GLY A 46 -12.52 -1.20 -17.13
C GLY A 46 -11.97 -2.26 -16.18
N PHE A 47 -11.46 -1.89 -15.00
CA PHE A 47 -11.04 -2.78 -13.93
C PHE A 47 -12.04 -2.75 -12.77
N ASP A 48 -12.18 -3.87 -12.08
CA ASP A 48 -12.93 -3.95 -10.83
C ASP A 48 -11.97 -3.66 -9.67
N VAL A 49 -12.24 -2.57 -8.97
CA VAL A 49 -11.54 -2.16 -7.75
C VAL A 49 -12.40 -2.53 -6.56
N ALA A 50 -11.89 -3.42 -5.72
CA ALA A 50 -12.56 -3.79 -4.49
C ALA A 50 -12.36 -2.73 -3.42
N TYR A 51 -13.39 -2.47 -2.63
CA TYR A 51 -13.29 -1.65 -1.42
C TYR A 51 -14.14 -2.21 -0.30
N ALA A 52 -13.69 -2.01 0.93
CA ALA A 52 -14.51 -2.23 2.12
C ALA A 52 -15.16 -0.92 2.53
N GLU A 53 -16.42 -0.99 2.98
CA GLU A 53 -17.23 0.13 3.43
C GLU A 53 -17.78 -0.18 4.83
N ARG A 54 -17.67 0.77 5.75
CA ARG A 54 -18.16 0.61 7.12
C ARG A 54 -18.57 1.96 7.72
N GLY A 55 -19.61 1.94 8.55
CA GLY A 55 -20.21 3.12 9.17
C GLY A 55 -21.55 3.49 8.52
N ASP A 56 -22.12 4.60 8.95
CA ASP A 56 -23.37 5.13 8.35
C ASP A 56 -23.00 5.99 7.13
N PRO A 57 -23.53 5.72 5.93
CA PRO A 57 -23.29 6.58 4.76
C PRO A 57 -23.76 8.04 4.92
N ALA A 58 -24.48 8.38 6.00
CA ALA A 58 -24.87 9.76 6.32
C ALA A 58 -23.81 10.49 7.17
N ASP A 59 -22.82 9.77 7.72
CA ASP A 59 -21.71 10.36 8.46
C ASP A 59 -20.61 10.88 7.51
N PRO A 60 -19.71 11.76 7.99
CA PRO A 60 -18.59 12.26 7.17
C PRO A 60 -17.69 11.15 6.61
N ASP A 61 -17.28 11.29 5.35
CA ASP A 61 -16.46 10.30 4.64
C ASP A 61 -15.00 10.31 5.09
N VAL A 62 -14.45 9.12 5.35
CA VAL A 62 -13.00 8.89 5.53
C VAL A 62 -12.51 7.86 4.53
N VAL A 63 -11.65 8.27 3.60
CA VAL A 63 -11.05 7.39 2.60
C VAL A 63 -9.65 6.96 3.06
N MET A 64 -9.45 5.65 3.29
CA MET A 64 -8.19 5.09 3.75
C MET A 64 -7.43 4.38 2.62
N LEU A 65 -6.26 4.89 2.26
CA LEU A 65 -5.46 4.44 1.13
C LEU A 65 -4.19 3.74 1.62
N HIS A 66 -4.12 2.43 1.41
CA HIS A 66 -3.00 1.61 1.87
C HIS A 66 -1.68 1.95 1.15
N GLY A 67 -0.57 1.66 1.81
CA GLY A 67 0.77 1.82 1.26
C GLY A 67 1.06 0.88 0.10
N VAL A 68 2.25 1.00 -0.50
CA VAL A 68 2.71 0.14 -1.60
C VAL A 68 3.85 -0.75 -1.12
N SER A 69 3.64 -2.06 -1.20
CA SER A 69 4.65 -3.08 -0.90
C SER A 69 4.55 -4.25 -1.89
N ALA A 70 5.20 -5.38 -1.60
CA ALA A 70 5.05 -6.60 -2.40
C ALA A 70 3.71 -7.32 -2.12
N ALA A 71 3.08 -7.06 -0.97
CA ALA A 71 1.86 -7.72 -0.49
C ALA A 71 0.87 -6.74 0.15
N ALA A 72 0.85 -5.49 -0.30
CA ALA A 72 0.00 -4.44 0.24
C ALA A 72 -1.49 -4.68 -0.01
N SER A 73 -2.33 -4.15 0.87
CA SER A 73 -3.80 -4.11 0.75
C SER A 73 -4.40 -3.24 1.86
N GLY A 74 -5.68 -2.93 1.77
CA GLY A 74 -6.44 -2.24 2.81
C GLY A 74 -6.40 -2.91 4.19
N HIS A 75 -6.01 -4.18 4.25
CA HIS A 75 -5.85 -4.94 5.50
C HIS A 75 -4.94 -4.26 6.54
N GLU A 76 -4.05 -3.36 6.13
CA GLU A 76 -3.23 -2.59 7.09
C GLU A 76 -4.07 -1.73 8.03
N PHE A 77 -5.26 -1.27 7.60
CA PHE A 77 -6.17 -0.44 8.40
C PHE A 77 -7.20 -1.22 9.24
N ARG A 78 -7.24 -2.56 9.16
CA ARG A 78 -8.25 -3.41 9.80
C ARG A 78 -8.49 -3.15 11.29
N ARG A 79 -7.46 -2.64 12.02
CA ARG A 79 -7.54 -2.35 13.46
C ARG A 79 -8.00 -0.93 13.78
N VAL A 80 -8.09 -0.07 12.80
CA VAL A 80 -8.47 1.34 12.95
C VAL A 80 -9.89 1.56 12.46
N VAL A 81 -10.29 0.86 11.39
CA VAL A 81 -11.58 1.05 10.71
C VAL A 81 -12.77 0.81 11.62
N GLU A 82 -12.73 -0.23 12.47
CA GLU A 82 -13.88 -0.60 13.30
C GLU A 82 -14.28 0.52 14.27
N ASP A 83 -13.30 1.10 14.93
CA ASP A 83 -13.52 2.17 15.90
C ASP A 83 -13.84 3.51 15.23
N LEU A 84 -13.21 3.79 14.07
CA LEU A 84 -13.47 5.02 13.31
C LEU A 84 -14.88 5.04 12.72
N ALA A 85 -15.37 3.89 12.28
CA ALA A 85 -16.71 3.72 11.71
C ALA A 85 -17.86 3.82 12.72
N THR A 86 -17.59 4.17 13.97
CA THR A 86 -18.65 4.46 14.97
C THR A 86 -19.31 5.82 14.76
N ASP A 87 -18.64 6.73 14.07
CA ASP A 87 -19.05 8.13 13.85
C ASP A 87 -18.59 8.69 12.50
N HIS A 88 -18.03 7.84 11.63
CA HIS A 88 -17.63 8.18 10.26
C HIS A 88 -18.01 7.08 9.28
N HIS A 89 -18.26 7.47 8.03
CA HIS A 89 -18.38 6.55 6.91
C HIS A 89 -17.00 6.26 6.33
N VAL A 90 -16.48 5.05 6.53
CA VAL A 90 -15.10 4.68 6.20
C VAL A 90 -15.04 3.84 4.94
N LEU A 91 -14.27 4.30 3.96
CA LEU A 91 -14.04 3.65 2.66
C LEU A 91 -12.57 3.21 2.56
N VAL A 92 -12.33 1.94 2.30
CA VAL A 92 -10.97 1.35 2.23
C VAL A 92 -10.78 0.64 0.88
N PRO A 93 -10.47 1.36 -0.20
CA PRO A 93 -10.21 0.73 -1.50
C PRO A 93 -8.86 0.02 -1.53
N ASP A 94 -8.83 -1.16 -2.12
CA ASP A 94 -7.59 -1.81 -2.52
C ASP A 94 -7.09 -1.18 -3.83
N LEU A 95 -5.87 -0.69 -3.84
CA LEU A 95 -5.26 -0.10 -5.05
C LEU A 95 -5.26 -1.09 -6.22
N PRO A 96 -5.44 -0.65 -7.48
CA PRO A 96 -5.34 -1.53 -8.65
C PRO A 96 -4.03 -2.34 -8.65
N GLY A 97 -4.15 -3.66 -8.75
CA GLY A 97 -3.01 -4.58 -8.69
C GLY A 97 -2.72 -5.16 -7.31
N PHE A 98 -3.50 -4.79 -6.29
CA PHE A 98 -3.33 -5.20 -4.89
C PHE A 98 -4.66 -5.74 -4.30
N GLY A 99 -4.57 -6.33 -3.12
CA GLY A 99 -5.71 -6.79 -2.32
C GLY A 99 -6.69 -7.64 -3.10
N HIS A 100 -7.96 -7.31 -3.09
CA HIS A 100 -9.04 -7.94 -3.86
C HIS A 100 -9.31 -7.26 -5.22
N SER A 101 -8.63 -6.15 -5.51
CA SER A 101 -8.76 -5.45 -6.78
C SER A 101 -8.18 -6.23 -7.96
N ASP A 102 -8.69 -5.99 -9.16
CA ASP A 102 -8.15 -6.54 -10.40
C ASP A 102 -6.65 -6.30 -10.54
N ARG A 103 -5.94 -7.30 -11.05
CA ARG A 103 -4.48 -7.29 -11.27
C ARG A 103 -4.11 -7.42 -12.74
N PRO A 104 -4.52 -6.47 -13.60
CA PRO A 104 -4.17 -6.53 -15.01
C PRO A 104 -2.64 -6.44 -15.21
N PRO A 105 -2.07 -7.09 -16.23
CA PRO A 105 -0.63 -7.10 -16.48
C PRO A 105 -0.10 -5.77 -17.06
N LEU A 106 -0.48 -4.65 -16.43
CA LEU A 106 -0.11 -3.30 -16.82
C LEU A 106 1.33 -2.94 -16.47
N LEU A 107 1.81 -1.85 -17.05
CA LEU A 107 3.02 -1.15 -16.60
C LEU A 107 2.61 -0.07 -15.59
N TYR A 108 2.40 -0.50 -14.35
CA TYR A 108 2.03 0.40 -13.26
C TYR A 108 3.02 1.55 -13.11
N SER A 109 2.53 2.75 -12.82
CA SER A 109 3.30 3.99 -12.67
C SER A 109 2.72 4.87 -11.54
N ALA A 110 3.50 5.82 -11.04
CA ALA A 110 3.03 6.81 -10.09
C ALA A 110 1.81 7.59 -10.63
N SER A 111 1.87 8.03 -11.90
CA SER A 111 0.76 8.75 -12.52
C SER A 111 -0.53 7.94 -12.63
N LEU A 112 -0.45 6.62 -12.79
CA LEU A 112 -1.63 5.74 -12.75
C LEU A 112 -2.29 5.81 -11.37
N TYR A 113 -1.51 5.70 -10.29
CA TYR A 113 -2.06 5.75 -8.93
C TYR A 113 -2.53 7.14 -8.53
N VAL A 114 -1.85 8.21 -8.93
CA VAL A 114 -2.37 9.58 -8.75
C VAL A 114 -3.74 9.71 -9.40
N THR A 115 -3.88 9.28 -10.66
CA THR A 115 -5.17 9.33 -11.36
C THR A 115 -6.22 8.46 -10.66
N PHE A 116 -5.85 7.27 -10.19
CA PHE A 116 -6.76 6.40 -9.45
C PHE A 116 -7.25 7.05 -8.16
N VAL A 117 -6.35 7.62 -7.36
CA VAL A 117 -6.72 8.31 -6.12
C VAL A 117 -7.62 9.50 -6.41
N THR A 118 -7.28 10.33 -7.41
CA THR A 118 -8.11 11.46 -7.84
C THR A 118 -9.53 11.01 -8.22
N ASP A 119 -9.65 9.93 -9.02
CA ASP A 119 -10.94 9.43 -9.47
C ASP A 119 -11.74 8.80 -8.29
N VAL A 120 -11.10 8.06 -7.38
CA VAL A 120 -11.73 7.49 -6.17
C VAL A 120 -12.29 8.58 -5.26
N LEU A 121 -11.51 9.63 -4.97
CA LEU A 121 -11.96 10.73 -4.11
C LEU A 121 -13.14 11.49 -4.70
N ARG A 122 -13.27 11.55 -6.03
CA ARG A 122 -14.40 12.20 -6.71
C ARG A 122 -15.64 11.33 -6.81
N ASP A 123 -15.44 10.03 -6.99
CA ASP A 123 -16.52 9.13 -7.39
C ASP A 123 -17.13 8.38 -6.19
N LEU A 124 -16.39 8.21 -5.08
CA LEU A 124 -16.84 7.47 -3.90
C LEU A 124 -17.26 8.37 -2.72
N SER A 125 -17.06 9.68 -2.80
CA SER A 125 -17.46 10.64 -1.77
C SER A 125 -18.28 11.77 -2.39
N ASP A 126 -19.41 12.08 -1.78
CA ASP A 126 -20.29 13.17 -2.24
C ASP A 126 -19.82 14.56 -1.73
N GLU A 127 -19.19 14.59 -0.55
CA GLU A 127 -18.59 15.76 0.09
C GLU A 127 -17.05 15.59 0.17
N PRO A 128 -16.28 16.65 0.40
CA PRO A 128 -14.82 16.52 0.59
C PRO A 128 -14.49 15.55 1.73
N PRO A 129 -13.82 14.43 1.46
CA PRO A 129 -13.52 13.44 2.49
C PRO A 129 -12.26 13.78 3.28
N THR A 130 -12.15 13.27 4.51
CA THR A 130 -10.84 13.08 5.14
C THR A 130 -10.10 11.95 4.44
N VAL A 131 -8.84 12.17 4.09
CA VAL A 131 -8.00 11.16 3.41
C VAL A 131 -6.86 10.70 4.32
N VAL A 132 -6.87 9.42 4.68
CA VAL A 132 -5.76 8.79 5.42
C VAL A 132 -4.93 7.96 4.44
N ALA A 133 -3.69 8.35 4.16
CA ALA A 133 -2.87 7.68 3.17
C ALA A 133 -1.50 7.26 3.71
N SER A 134 -1.16 5.97 3.50
CA SER A 134 0.06 5.36 4.05
C SER A 134 1.22 5.37 3.05
N SER A 135 2.41 5.64 3.55
CA SER A 135 3.70 5.47 2.85
C SER A 135 3.73 6.17 1.47
N LEU A 136 4.06 5.47 0.41
CA LEU A 136 4.17 6.01 -0.95
C LEU A 136 2.83 6.56 -1.48
N THR A 137 1.71 5.97 -1.07
CA THR A 137 0.37 6.42 -1.46
C THR A 137 0.04 7.79 -0.88
N GLY A 138 0.64 8.16 0.26
CA GLY A 138 0.56 9.52 0.80
C GLY A 138 1.03 10.58 -0.19
N GLY A 139 2.11 10.29 -0.94
CA GLY A 139 2.56 11.18 -2.00
C GLY A 139 1.59 11.28 -3.19
N TYR A 140 0.87 10.20 -3.51
CA TYR A 140 -0.16 10.21 -4.55
C TYR A 140 -1.41 10.97 -4.10
N ALA A 141 -1.81 10.78 -2.83
CA ALA A 141 -2.93 11.49 -2.22
C ALA A 141 -2.66 13.01 -2.16
N ALA A 142 -1.45 13.41 -1.76
CA ALA A 142 -1.04 14.81 -1.79
C ALA A 142 -1.12 15.42 -3.19
N VAL A 143 -0.72 14.69 -4.24
CA VAL A 143 -0.87 15.18 -5.63
C VAL A 143 -2.33 15.26 -6.04
N ALA A 144 -3.16 14.28 -5.66
CA ALA A 144 -4.60 14.25 -5.97
C ALA A 144 -5.36 15.40 -5.28
N ALA A 145 -5.02 15.73 -4.03
CA ALA A 145 -5.61 16.82 -3.26
C ALA A 145 -5.37 18.23 -3.83
N ARG A 146 -4.54 18.37 -4.86
CA ARG A 146 -4.40 19.62 -5.63
C ARG A 146 -5.53 19.81 -6.66
N ASP A 147 -6.19 18.71 -7.04
CA ASP A 147 -7.20 18.67 -8.10
C ASP A 147 -8.58 18.28 -7.56
N VAL A 148 -8.66 17.83 -6.30
CA VAL A 148 -9.88 17.41 -5.60
C VAL A 148 -9.86 18.00 -4.20
N ASP A 149 -10.96 18.60 -3.79
CA ASP A 149 -11.12 19.10 -2.43
C ASP A 149 -11.16 17.94 -1.44
N VAL A 150 -10.41 18.07 -0.36
CA VAL A 150 -10.38 17.14 0.78
C VAL A 150 -10.55 17.95 2.06
N ASP A 151 -11.21 17.37 3.06
CA ASP A 151 -11.45 18.04 4.34
C ASP A 151 -10.16 18.06 5.18
N GLU A 152 -9.49 16.91 5.30
CA GLU A 152 -8.21 16.75 5.99
C GLU A 152 -7.35 15.71 5.25
N LEU A 153 -6.03 15.92 5.25
CA LEU A 153 -5.07 14.97 4.69
C LEU A 153 -4.15 14.41 5.77
N VAL A 154 -4.43 13.20 6.24
CA VAL A 154 -3.58 12.49 7.21
C VAL A 154 -2.59 11.58 6.49
N LEU A 155 -1.30 11.88 6.58
CA LEU A 155 -0.23 11.15 5.92
C LEU A 155 0.58 10.31 6.89
N VAL A 156 0.51 8.98 6.75
CA VAL A 156 1.24 8.04 7.62
C VAL A 156 2.60 7.72 7.03
N CYS A 157 3.67 8.17 7.68
CA CYS A 157 5.06 7.98 7.23
C CYS A 157 5.23 8.17 5.71
N PRO A 158 4.77 9.28 5.12
CA PRO A 158 4.78 9.45 3.67
C PRO A 158 6.19 9.36 3.10
N GLY A 159 6.34 8.61 2.01
CA GLY A 159 7.61 8.34 1.36
C GLY A 159 7.62 8.74 -0.11
N SER A 160 8.82 8.92 -0.66
CA SER A 160 9.02 9.19 -2.10
C SER A 160 9.29 7.94 -2.93
N GLY A 161 9.33 6.75 -2.28
CA GLY A 161 9.58 5.45 -2.94
C GLY A 161 10.98 4.88 -2.69
N MET A 162 11.33 3.87 -3.47
CA MET A 162 12.55 3.09 -3.36
C MET A 162 13.79 3.87 -3.82
N GLY A 163 14.27 4.88 -3.25
CA GLY A 163 15.51 5.66 -3.48
C GLY A 163 16.38 5.36 -4.73
N ALA A 164 16.16 4.23 -5.40
CA ALA A 164 16.84 3.78 -6.60
C ALA A 164 16.12 4.27 -7.87
N GLY A 165 16.87 4.73 -8.84
CA GLY A 165 16.33 5.10 -10.16
C GLY A 165 15.63 3.92 -10.87
N ARG A 166 14.83 4.23 -11.90
CA ARG A 166 14.04 3.26 -12.68
C ARG A 166 14.91 2.18 -13.34
N ARG A 167 14.72 0.91 -12.94
CA ARG A 167 15.47 -0.26 -13.41
C ARG A 167 14.62 -1.09 -14.39
N ARG A 168 14.62 -0.74 -15.67
CA ARG A 168 13.82 -1.42 -16.71
C ARG A 168 14.09 -2.93 -16.77
N TRP A 169 15.34 -3.36 -16.65
CA TRP A 169 15.72 -4.77 -16.70
C TRP A 169 15.12 -5.56 -15.53
N LEU A 170 15.09 -4.98 -14.32
CA LEU A 170 14.53 -5.63 -13.13
C LEU A 170 13.01 -5.78 -13.27
N ARG A 171 12.32 -4.73 -13.73
CA ARG A 171 10.89 -4.81 -14.02
C ARG A 171 10.58 -5.88 -15.09
N ALA A 172 11.35 -5.94 -16.16
CA ALA A 172 11.17 -6.95 -17.20
C ALA A 172 11.42 -8.36 -16.68
N LEU A 173 12.45 -8.56 -15.84
CA LEU A 173 12.75 -9.84 -15.19
C LEU A 173 11.59 -10.31 -14.30
N LEU A 174 11.14 -9.46 -13.34
CA LEU A 174 10.05 -9.81 -12.41
C LEU A 174 8.72 -10.06 -13.13
N ARG A 175 8.50 -9.42 -14.29
CA ARG A 175 7.31 -9.61 -15.10
C ARG A 175 7.38 -10.82 -16.03
N SER A 176 8.58 -11.41 -16.21
CA SER A 176 8.74 -12.56 -17.10
C SER A 176 7.95 -13.78 -16.59
N PRO A 177 7.38 -14.59 -17.49
CA PRO A 177 6.72 -15.82 -17.09
C PRO A 177 7.72 -16.80 -16.47
N VAL A 178 7.26 -17.67 -15.60
CA VAL A 178 8.01 -18.72 -14.89
C VAL A 178 9.10 -18.15 -13.97
N LEU A 179 10.17 -17.56 -14.52
CA LEU A 179 11.30 -17.05 -13.72
C LEU A 179 10.91 -15.84 -12.88
N GLY A 180 10.24 -14.87 -13.47
CA GLY A 180 9.79 -13.67 -12.74
C GLY A 180 8.78 -14.01 -11.66
N GLU A 181 7.87 -14.91 -11.93
CA GLU A 181 6.91 -15.43 -10.97
C GLU A 181 7.61 -16.20 -9.85
N GLY A 182 8.56 -17.08 -10.17
CA GLY A 182 9.34 -17.80 -9.15
C GLY A 182 10.18 -16.87 -8.27
N LEU A 183 10.81 -15.84 -8.84
CA LEU A 183 11.52 -14.81 -8.07
C LEU A 183 10.58 -14.00 -7.18
N PHE A 184 9.41 -13.66 -7.69
CA PHE A 184 8.39 -12.96 -6.92
C PHE A 184 7.87 -13.84 -5.77
N ASN A 185 7.57 -15.11 -5.99
CA ASN A 185 7.15 -16.04 -4.94
C ASN A 185 8.21 -16.21 -3.85
N LEU A 186 9.50 -16.13 -4.18
CA LEU A 186 10.57 -16.08 -3.17
C LEU A 186 10.55 -14.78 -2.38
N LEU A 187 10.34 -13.65 -3.06
CA LEU A 187 10.25 -12.32 -2.44
C LEU A 187 9.09 -12.23 -1.45
N VAL A 188 7.94 -12.83 -1.75
CA VAL A 188 6.73 -12.82 -0.92
C VAL A 188 6.53 -14.11 -0.10
N SER A 189 7.57 -14.91 0.06
CA SER A 189 7.54 -16.06 0.97
C SER A 189 7.35 -15.60 2.43
N ARG A 190 6.69 -16.40 3.29
CA ARG A 190 6.48 -16.04 4.70
C ARG A 190 7.77 -15.62 5.43
N PRO A 191 8.93 -16.30 5.27
CA PRO A 191 10.16 -15.83 5.87
C PRO A 191 10.61 -14.47 5.34
N SER A 192 10.41 -14.18 4.06
CA SER A 192 10.78 -12.92 3.44
C SER A 192 9.86 -11.79 3.91
N LEU A 193 8.54 -12.00 3.95
CA LEU A 193 7.57 -11.05 4.50
C LEU A 193 7.91 -10.70 5.97
N ARG A 194 8.17 -11.73 6.81
CA ARG A 194 8.59 -11.52 8.19
C ARG A 194 9.90 -10.74 8.30
N TYR A 195 10.86 -11.01 7.40
CA TYR A 195 12.12 -10.27 7.35
C TYR A 195 11.86 -8.78 7.02
N PHE A 196 11.05 -8.47 6.01
CA PHE A 196 10.73 -7.08 5.64
C PHE A 196 9.98 -6.34 6.75
N HIS A 197 9.04 -7.00 7.43
CA HIS A 197 8.39 -6.39 8.59
C HIS A 197 9.40 -6.08 9.70
N ARG A 198 10.28 -7.00 10.04
CA ARG A 198 11.34 -6.79 11.04
C ARG A 198 12.30 -5.68 10.65
N ASP A 199 12.70 -5.65 9.38
CA ASP A 199 13.70 -4.70 8.88
C ASP A 199 13.15 -3.26 8.94
N HIS A 200 11.95 -3.02 8.40
CA HIS A 200 11.45 -1.66 8.26
C HIS A 200 9.95 -1.45 8.53
N GLY A 201 9.14 -2.51 8.56
CA GLY A 201 7.69 -2.38 8.70
C GLY A 201 7.28 -2.02 10.12
N VAL A 202 7.71 -2.81 11.09
CA VAL A 202 7.33 -2.72 12.50
C VAL A 202 8.55 -2.82 13.42
N ALA A 203 8.52 -2.17 14.56
CA ALA A 203 9.62 -2.20 15.53
C ALA A 203 9.75 -3.57 16.19
N ASP A 204 8.64 -4.22 16.50
CA ASP A 204 8.59 -5.55 17.09
C ASP A 204 7.71 -6.51 16.25
N VAL A 205 8.36 -7.29 15.39
CA VAL A 205 7.69 -8.27 14.52
C VAL A 205 7.02 -9.41 15.30
N ASP A 206 7.38 -9.63 16.56
CA ASP A 206 6.78 -10.67 17.39
C ASP A 206 5.42 -10.23 17.95
N ARG A 207 5.11 -8.93 17.92
CA ARG A 207 3.77 -8.38 18.21
C ARG A 207 2.81 -8.48 17.02
N LEU A 208 3.34 -8.68 15.82
CA LEU A 208 2.50 -8.80 14.63
C LEU A 208 1.76 -10.15 14.65
N PRO A 209 0.41 -10.15 14.60
CA PRO A 209 -0.34 -11.40 14.55
C PRO A 209 0.05 -12.25 13.34
N ALA A 210 0.18 -13.57 13.53
CA ALA A 210 0.52 -14.48 12.42
C ALA A 210 -0.47 -14.36 11.24
N ALA A 211 -1.73 -14.08 11.53
CA ALA A 211 -2.78 -13.85 10.53
C ALA A 211 -2.45 -12.73 9.53
N VAL A 212 -1.65 -11.72 9.93
CA VAL A 212 -1.21 -10.65 9.02
C VAL A 212 -0.29 -11.21 7.93
N LEU A 213 0.73 -11.97 8.32
CA LEU A 213 1.65 -12.59 7.38
C LEU A 213 0.97 -13.63 6.49
N ASP A 214 -0.03 -14.35 7.03
CA ASP A 214 -0.82 -15.30 6.26
C ASP A 214 -1.70 -14.59 5.24
N TYR A 215 -2.35 -13.48 5.61
CA TYR A 215 -3.12 -12.65 4.71
C TYR A 215 -2.25 -12.06 3.59
N GLU A 216 -1.12 -11.45 3.94
CA GLU A 216 -0.16 -10.91 2.97
C GLU A 216 0.36 -11.98 2.01
N TRP A 217 0.62 -13.18 2.53
CA TRP A 217 1.05 -14.30 1.70
C TRP A 217 -0.05 -14.71 0.72
N GLN A 218 -1.31 -14.80 1.15
CA GLN A 218 -2.44 -15.15 0.31
C GLN A 218 -2.66 -14.11 -0.80
N THR A 219 -2.72 -12.83 -0.46
CA THR A 219 -2.92 -11.75 -1.45
C THR A 219 -1.76 -11.69 -2.46
N ALA A 220 -0.52 -11.92 -2.03
CA ALA A 220 0.66 -11.88 -2.90
C ALA A 220 0.79 -13.09 -3.84
N HIS A 221 0.08 -14.21 -3.57
CA HIS A 221 0.09 -15.39 -4.43
C HIS A 221 -1.15 -15.51 -5.34
N GLN A 222 -2.00 -14.49 -5.35
CA GLN A 222 -3.12 -14.40 -6.29
C GLN A 222 -2.63 -14.27 -7.74
N PRO A 223 -3.43 -14.67 -8.73
CA PRO A 223 -3.08 -14.50 -10.13
C PRO A 223 -2.65 -13.07 -10.45
N ASN A 224 -1.54 -12.92 -11.15
CA ASN A 224 -0.97 -11.63 -11.58
C ASN A 224 -0.48 -10.68 -10.46
N ALA A 225 -0.46 -11.10 -9.19
CA ALA A 225 -0.05 -10.25 -8.06
C ALA A 225 1.34 -9.60 -8.22
N ARG A 226 2.23 -10.18 -9.03
CA ARG A 226 3.61 -9.67 -9.25
C ARG A 226 3.71 -8.38 -10.05
N TYR A 227 2.69 -7.98 -10.83
CA TYR A 227 2.85 -6.91 -11.84
C TYR A 227 2.99 -5.50 -11.23
N ALA A 228 2.17 -5.16 -10.23
CA ALA A 228 2.28 -3.89 -9.52
C ALA A 228 3.56 -3.85 -8.64
N PRO A 229 3.85 -4.87 -7.80
CA PRO A 229 5.11 -4.94 -7.07
C PRO A 229 6.37 -4.93 -7.94
N ALA A 230 6.35 -5.54 -9.14
CA ALA A 230 7.48 -5.46 -10.07
C ALA A 230 7.78 -4.01 -10.49
N SER A 231 6.75 -3.18 -10.65
CA SER A 231 6.93 -1.75 -10.91
C SER A 231 7.44 -1.00 -9.69
N PHE A 232 6.98 -1.36 -8.48
CA PHE A 232 7.44 -0.79 -7.21
C PHE A 232 8.93 -1.06 -6.98
N VAL A 233 9.33 -2.34 -6.90
CA VAL A 233 10.71 -2.76 -6.62
C VAL A 233 11.71 -2.24 -7.67
N SER A 234 11.25 -1.98 -8.89
CA SER A 234 12.07 -1.43 -9.96
C SER A 234 12.05 0.11 -10.06
N GLY A 235 11.43 0.81 -9.10
CA GLY A 235 11.45 2.28 -8.97
C GLY A 235 10.52 3.03 -9.94
N PHE A 236 9.53 2.35 -10.55
CA PHE A 236 8.57 3.00 -11.45
C PHE A 236 7.36 3.58 -10.75
N LEU A 237 7.21 3.28 -9.44
CA LEU A 237 6.17 3.84 -8.59
C LEU A 237 6.68 4.98 -7.71
N ASN A 238 7.97 5.32 -7.79
CA ASN A 238 8.51 6.46 -7.04
C ASN A 238 7.75 7.73 -7.37
N ALA A 239 7.50 8.56 -6.36
CA ALA A 239 6.88 9.87 -6.53
C ALA A 239 7.66 10.70 -7.57
N GLU A 240 6.93 11.35 -8.46
CA GLU A 240 7.53 12.18 -9.54
C GLU A 240 7.67 13.64 -9.10
N ARG A 241 6.97 14.04 -8.05
CA ARG A 241 7.00 15.36 -7.46
C ARG A 241 7.62 15.33 -6.07
N ASP A 242 8.25 16.40 -5.68
CA ASP A 242 8.69 16.62 -4.29
C ASP A 242 7.46 16.80 -3.39
N LEU A 243 7.45 16.11 -2.24
CA LEU A 243 6.31 16.11 -1.34
C LEU A 243 6.13 17.47 -0.65
N THR A 244 7.22 18.13 -0.27
CA THR A 244 7.16 19.43 0.39
C THR A 244 6.46 20.46 -0.51
N SER A 245 6.97 20.64 -1.73
CA SER A 245 6.35 21.57 -2.68
C SER A 245 4.93 21.18 -3.08
N THR A 246 4.59 19.88 -3.03
CA THR A 246 3.24 19.41 -3.30
C THR A 246 2.28 19.82 -2.18
N LEU A 247 2.70 19.65 -0.92
CA LEU A 247 1.88 20.01 0.24
C LEU A 247 1.75 21.53 0.42
N GLU A 248 2.75 22.32 0.04
CA GLU A 248 2.67 23.78 0.01
C GLU A 248 1.60 24.31 -0.98
N ASP A 249 1.24 23.51 -1.99
CA ASP A 249 0.25 23.85 -3.02
C ASP A 249 -1.19 23.36 -2.66
N ILE A 250 -1.43 22.79 -1.48
CA ILE A 250 -2.73 22.26 -1.03
C ILE A 250 -3.37 23.22 -0.04
N ASP A 251 -4.67 23.49 -0.19
CA ASP A 251 -5.43 24.35 0.71
C ASP A 251 -5.96 23.57 1.95
N ALA A 252 -6.06 22.24 1.88
CA ALA A 252 -6.55 21.41 2.97
C ALA A 252 -5.54 21.34 4.13
N PRO A 253 -6.01 21.25 5.39
CA PRO A 253 -5.18 20.91 6.53
C PRO A 253 -4.41 19.60 6.31
N VAL A 254 -3.22 19.50 6.89
CA VAL A 254 -2.36 18.32 6.77
C VAL A 254 -1.87 17.89 8.14
N THR A 255 -2.08 16.62 8.48
CA THR A 255 -1.50 15.98 9.65
C THR A 255 -0.54 14.88 9.24
N LEU A 256 0.68 14.90 9.77
CA LEU A 256 1.68 13.85 9.58
C LEU A 256 1.67 12.91 10.79
N LEU A 257 1.44 11.62 10.57
CA LEU A 257 1.55 10.57 11.59
C LEU A 257 2.84 9.78 11.34
N TRP A 258 3.74 9.71 12.33
CA TRP A 258 5.08 9.18 12.12
C TRP A 258 5.54 8.24 13.22
N GLY A 259 6.07 7.06 12.84
CA GLY A 259 6.77 6.20 13.79
C GLY A 259 8.16 6.75 14.13
N ARG A 260 8.51 6.82 15.42
CA ARG A 260 9.81 7.36 15.87
C ARG A 260 10.99 6.60 15.30
N GLU A 261 10.86 5.27 15.18
CA GLU A 261 11.90 4.34 14.74
C GLU A 261 11.83 4.02 13.24
N ALA A 262 11.11 4.83 12.45
CA ALA A 262 10.99 4.62 11.01
C ALA A 262 12.35 4.83 10.32
N ASP A 263 12.86 3.77 9.67
CA ASP A 263 14.18 3.74 9.03
C ASP A 263 14.13 4.22 7.57
N ILE A 264 13.12 3.78 6.81
CA ILE A 264 12.97 4.13 5.38
C ILE A 264 12.59 5.59 5.22
N THR A 265 11.73 6.08 6.11
CA THR A 265 11.33 7.49 6.21
C THR A 265 11.71 8.00 7.60
N PRO A 266 12.98 8.40 7.85
CA PRO A 266 13.42 8.81 9.18
C PRO A 266 12.60 9.98 9.72
N LEU A 267 12.29 9.97 11.03
CA LEU A 267 11.52 11.03 11.71
C LEU A 267 12.08 12.44 11.47
N LYS A 268 13.39 12.55 11.27
CA LYS A 268 14.03 13.81 10.88
C LYS A 268 13.36 14.43 9.64
N ARG A 269 13.04 13.60 8.64
CA ARG A 269 12.34 14.05 7.42
C ARG A 269 10.92 14.50 7.70
N GLY A 270 10.22 13.79 8.62
CA GLY A 270 8.88 14.21 9.06
C GLY A 270 8.89 15.58 9.71
N ARG A 271 9.89 15.86 10.56
CA ARG A 271 10.07 17.18 11.18
C ARG A 271 10.40 18.27 10.15
N GLU A 272 11.33 17.99 9.23
CA GLU A 272 11.68 18.91 8.15
C GLU A 272 10.47 19.25 7.28
N LEU A 273 9.63 18.26 6.99
CA LEU A 273 8.41 18.43 6.22
C LEU A 273 7.36 19.25 7.00
N ALA A 274 7.12 18.92 8.27
CA ALA A 274 6.18 19.64 9.12
C ALA A 274 6.59 21.11 9.31
N ASP A 275 7.88 21.37 9.53
CA ASP A 275 8.42 22.73 9.67
C ASP A 275 8.28 23.52 8.37
N ALA A 276 8.51 22.90 7.21
CA ALA A 276 8.45 23.57 5.91
C ALA A 276 7.01 23.92 5.51
N VAL A 277 6.06 23.02 5.74
CA VAL A 277 4.66 23.19 5.35
C VAL A 277 3.84 23.90 6.45
N GLY A 278 4.34 23.90 7.69
CA GLY A 278 3.63 24.45 8.84
C GLY A 278 2.46 23.57 9.30
N CYS A 279 2.57 22.25 9.14
CA CYS A 279 1.53 21.29 9.46
C CYS A 279 1.81 20.53 10.76
N ARG A 280 0.79 19.87 11.31
CA ARG A 280 0.87 19.06 12.51
C ARG A 280 1.71 17.80 12.29
N LEU A 281 2.54 17.43 13.26
CA LEU A 281 3.30 16.17 13.28
C LEU A 281 3.01 15.41 14.59
N VAL A 282 2.36 14.26 14.47
CA VAL A 282 2.14 13.31 15.56
C VAL A 282 3.17 12.19 15.49
N VAL A 283 3.88 11.94 16.58
CA VAL A 283 4.95 10.93 16.64
C VAL A 283 4.53 9.80 17.58
N VAL A 284 4.48 8.58 17.03
CA VAL A 284 4.22 7.36 17.80
C VAL A 284 5.55 6.75 18.22
N ASP A 285 5.78 6.68 19.53
CA ASP A 285 6.98 6.08 20.09
C ASP A 285 7.00 4.57 19.89
N ASP A 286 8.19 3.99 19.80
CA ASP A 286 8.41 2.55 19.57
C ASP A 286 7.74 1.98 18.31
N ALA A 287 7.36 2.83 17.35
CA ALA A 287 6.79 2.44 16.06
C ALA A 287 7.76 2.71 14.90
N LYS A 288 7.74 1.86 13.89
CA LYS A 288 8.42 2.07 12.61
C LYS A 288 7.50 2.67 11.54
N LEU A 289 7.57 2.12 10.33
CA LEU A 289 6.86 2.62 9.15
C LEU A 289 5.33 2.54 9.26
N LEU A 290 4.82 1.56 10.02
CA LEU A 290 3.40 1.24 10.11
C LEU A 290 2.84 1.48 11.55
N PRO A 291 2.85 2.72 12.07
CA PRO A 291 2.38 3.01 13.42
C PRO A 291 0.91 2.60 13.63
N HIS A 292 0.06 2.72 12.63
CA HIS A 292 -1.36 2.31 12.67
C HIS A 292 -1.55 0.79 12.75
N VAL A 293 -0.56 0.00 12.35
CA VAL A 293 -0.55 -1.46 12.53
C VAL A 293 -0.04 -1.85 13.91
N GLU A 294 1.02 -1.19 14.40
CA GLU A 294 1.66 -1.49 15.68
C GLU A 294 0.88 -0.93 16.87
N PHE A 295 0.45 0.33 16.78
CA PHE A 295 -0.20 1.09 17.84
C PHE A 295 -1.52 1.70 17.32
N PRO A 296 -2.52 0.85 16.98
CA PRO A 296 -3.76 1.30 16.35
C PRO A 296 -4.53 2.31 17.22
N ALA A 297 -4.55 2.15 18.54
CA ALA A 297 -5.26 3.07 19.42
C ALA A 297 -4.68 4.49 19.40
N GLN A 298 -3.33 4.61 19.46
CA GLN A 298 -2.67 5.93 19.39
C GLN A 298 -2.81 6.54 17.99
N SER A 299 -2.76 5.71 16.95
CA SER A 299 -2.93 6.17 15.58
C SER A 299 -4.37 6.61 15.30
N LEU A 300 -5.35 5.91 15.86
CA LEU A 300 -6.76 6.29 15.80
C LEU A 300 -7.02 7.63 16.51
N GLU A 301 -6.47 7.81 17.72
CA GLU A 301 -6.55 9.07 18.44
C GLU A 301 -5.99 10.24 17.61
N ALA A 302 -4.82 10.05 17.00
CA ALA A 302 -4.21 11.05 16.14
C ALA A 302 -5.05 11.38 14.89
N ILE A 303 -5.69 10.36 14.28
CA ILE A 303 -6.59 10.55 13.14
C ILE A 303 -7.85 11.31 13.58
N ARG A 304 -8.48 10.94 14.69
CA ARG A 304 -9.67 11.63 15.22
C ARG A 304 -9.38 13.09 15.58
N GLU A 305 -8.27 13.35 16.24
CA GLU A 305 -7.86 14.72 16.57
C GLU A 305 -7.63 15.55 15.29
N ALA A 306 -7.12 14.94 14.21
CA ALA A 306 -6.94 15.63 12.93
C ALA A 306 -8.28 15.98 12.27
N ILE A 307 -9.28 15.10 12.37
CA ILE A 307 -10.62 15.31 11.82
C ILE A 307 -11.41 16.40 12.60
N GLU A 308 -11.15 16.54 13.90
CA GLU A 308 -11.86 17.46 14.78
C GLU A 308 -11.30 18.90 14.78
N GLU A 309 -10.08 19.13 14.26
CA GLU A 309 -9.42 20.44 14.18
C GLU A 309 -9.95 21.28 13.03
#